data_db08f8a61c97fd263a114005e36478cd
#
_entry.id   db08f8a61c97fd263a114005e36478cd
#
_cell.length_a   1.000
_cell.length_b   1.000
_cell.length_c   1.000
_cell.angle_alpha   90.00
_cell.angle_beta   90.00
_cell.angle_gamma   90.00
#
_symmetry.space_group_name_H-M   'P 1'
#
loop_
_entity.id
_entity.type
_entity.pdbx_description
1 polymer ?
#
loop_
_entity_poly.entity_id
_entity_poly.type
_entity_poly.pdbx_seq_one_letter_code
_entity_poly.pdbx_strand_id
1 'polypeptide(L)'
;MESMAMDETITPAERVRIGLSGWGDHDDIYEKGTKAGEKLGMYGNVFPIVEMDNSFYATPSPERMEKWAAQTPESFGFVVKAYQGMTGHARGKSPYPDSKTMFQAFRESAEVLRQAGKLSAVLFQYPPWFDCERKHVDILRRTREWMAGFPLALEFRHQSWFAGEMREKTLAFMQEEGWIHTICDEPQAGEGSVPLVLEATREDVSLVRLHGRNAAGWHSSGQPNWREVRYLYRYSDKELEEWKEHIGKLLEKTRECWVIFNNNSGGDAADNAIQLMDKLGMKIPEKPPGQLSLFGEGEL
;
A
#
# COMPACT_ATOMS: atom_id res chain seq x y z
N MET A 1 -12.70 22.44 20.16
CA MET A 1 -12.40 22.25 18.72
C MET A 1 -11.36 23.31 18.37
N GLU A 2 -10.09 22.99 18.57
CA GLU A 2 -8.99 23.79 18.04
C GLU A 2 -8.88 23.48 16.56
N SER A 3 -9.13 24.50 15.73
CA SER A 3 -8.87 24.45 14.30
C SER A 3 -7.39 24.12 14.11
N MET A 4 -7.10 22.97 13.50
CA MET A 4 -5.74 22.66 13.04
C MET A 4 -5.31 23.77 12.09
N ALA A 5 -4.45 24.68 12.58
CA ALA A 5 -3.73 25.58 11.70
C ALA A 5 -2.81 24.72 10.82
N MET A 6 -3.21 24.50 9.57
CA MET A 6 -2.32 23.91 8.58
C MET A 6 -1.21 24.92 8.32
N ASP A 7 0.03 24.45 8.38
CA ASP A 7 1.19 25.27 8.05
C ASP A 7 1.08 25.63 6.55
N GLU A 8 0.73 26.89 6.26
CA GLU A 8 0.49 27.40 4.90
C GLU A 8 1.75 27.35 4.00
N THR A 9 2.89 26.93 4.55
CA THR A 9 4.18 26.86 3.83
C THR A 9 4.37 25.53 3.10
N ILE A 10 3.63 24.44 3.46
CA ILE A 10 3.78 23.10 2.88
C ILE A 10 2.84 22.94 1.69
N THR A 11 3.40 22.71 0.50
CA THR A 11 2.62 22.49 -0.71
C THR A 11 1.89 21.13 -0.69
N PRO A 12 0.76 20.96 -1.41
CA PRO A 12 0.09 19.66 -1.53
C PRO A 12 1.03 18.55 -2.00
N ALA A 13 1.98 18.86 -2.90
CA ALA A 13 2.97 17.90 -3.41
C ALA A 13 3.90 17.33 -2.31
N GLU A 14 4.25 18.14 -1.31
CA GLU A 14 5.10 17.72 -0.18
C GLU A 14 4.36 16.88 0.86
N ARG A 15 3.03 16.87 0.80
CA ARG A 15 2.14 16.07 1.66
C ARG A 15 1.76 14.72 1.06
N VAL A 16 2.19 14.44 -0.17
CA VAL A 16 1.91 13.18 -0.88
C VAL A 16 3.16 12.33 -0.96
N ARG A 17 3.04 11.05 -0.63
CA ARG A 17 4.08 10.05 -0.85
C ARG A 17 3.56 8.99 -1.81
N ILE A 18 4.21 8.82 -2.94
CA ILE A 18 3.86 7.83 -3.95
C ILE A 18 4.92 6.73 -3.96
N GLY A 19 4.47 5.48 -4.04
CA GLY A 19 5.34 4.32 -4.12
C GLY A 19 4.64 3.11 -4.73
N LEU A 20 5.31 1.98 -4.70
CA LEU A 20 4.90 0.76 -5.37
C LEU A 20 4.76 -0.38 -4.36
N SER A 21 4.02 -1.43 -4.72
CA SER A 21 4.01 -2.69 -4.01
C SER A 21 5.24 -3.51 -4.42
N GLY A 22 6.19 -3.63 -3.49
CA GLY A 22 7.51 -4.22 -3.73
C GLY A 22 8.49 -3.27 -4.43
N TRP A 23 9.74 -3.72 -4.50
CA TRP A 23 10.81 -3.02 -5.21
C TRP A 23 11.59 -3.95 -6.17
N GLY A 24 11.18 -5.21 -6.30
CA GLY A 24 11.90 -6.22 -7.08
C GLY A 24 11.58 -6.22 -8.56
N ASP A 25 10.33 -5.96 -8.92
CA ASP A 25 9.74 -6.30 -10.22
C ASP A 25 9.46 -5.06 -11.09
N HIS A 26 10.29 -4.02 -10.93
CA HIS A 26 10.17 -2.75 -11.67
C HIS A 26 11.47 -2.45 -12.41
N ASP A 27 11.80 -3.28 -13.40
CA ASP A 27 13.10 -3.20 -14.09
C ASP A 27 13.33 -1.88 -14.83
N ASP A 28 12.26 -1.16 -15.17
CA ASP A 28 12.31 0.14 -15.87
C ASP A 28 12.87 1.30 -15.03
N ILE A 29 12.94 1.14 -13.70
CA ILE A 29 13.52 2.15 -12.80
C ILE A 29 14.96 1.83 -12.38
N TYR A 30 15.51 0.69 -12.83
CA TYR A 30 16.86 0.27 -12.49
C TYR A 30 17.78 0.28 -13.69
N GLU A 31 19.07 0.50 -13.44
CA GLU A 31 20.08 0.29 -14.46
C GLU A 31 20.17 -1.19 -14.84
N LYS A 32 20.47 -1.46 -16.12
CA LYS A 32 20.62 -2.82 -16.61
C LYS A 32 21.75 -3.54 -15.85
N GLY A 33 21.42 -4.67 -15.25
CA GLY A 33 22.38 -5.47 -14.47
C GLY A 33 22.40 -5.17 -12.97
N THR A 34 21.52 -4.30 -12.46
CA THR A 34 21.34 -4.04 -11.03
C THR A 34 21.07 -5.34 -10.28
N LYS A 35 21.86 -5.62 -9.25
CA LYS A 35 21.68 -6.81 -8.42
C LYS A 35 20.47 -6.64 -7.47
N ALA A 36 19.79 -7.73 -7.18
CA ALA A 36 18.62 -7.72 -6.28
C ALA A 36 18.87 -7.04 -4.92
N GLY A 37 20.09 -7.16 -4.37
CA GLY A 37 20.46 -6.54 -3.10
C GLY A 37 20.68 -5.02 -3.16
N GLU A 38 20.79 -4.43 -4.36
CA GLU A 38 21.01 -3.01 -4.61
C GLU A 38 19.70 -2.28 -4.98
N LYS A 39 18.70 -3.03 -5.46
CA LYS A 39 17.44 -2.48 -5.97
C LYS A 39 16.73 -1.58 -4.96
N LEU A 40 16.71 -1.93 -3.67
CA LEU A 40 16.00 -1.12 -2.66
C LEU A 40 16.64 0.27 -2.48
N GLY A 41 17.97 0.35 -2.46
CA GLY A 41 18.65 1.64 -2.39
C GLY A 41 18.36 2.52 -3.61
N MET A 42 18.38 1.93 -4.82
CA MET A 42 18.02 2.65 -6.06
C MET A 42 16.56 3.06 -6.08
N TYR A 43 15.64 2.17 -5.64
CA TYR A 43 14.22 2.47 -5.48
C TYR A 43 14.00 3.70 -4.59
N GLY A 44 14.71 3.76 -3.45
CA GLY A 44 14.61 4.87 -2.50
C GLY A 44 15.06 6.24 -3.04
N ASN A 45 15.81 6.26 -4.16
CA ASN A 45 16.14 7.50 -4.86
C ASN A 45 15.00 8.01 -5.76
N VAL A 46 14.04 7.14 -6.11
CA VAL A 46 12.92 7.47 -7.00
C VAL A 46 11.65 7.69 -6.21
N PHE A 47 11.33 6.79 -5.28
CA PHE A 47 10.09 6.80 -4.53
C PHE A 47 10.33 6.92 -3.02
N PRO A 48 9.57 7.77 -2.32
CA PRO A 48 9.76 8.02 -0.89
C PRO A 48 9.13 6.98 0.04
N ILE A 49 8.36 6.04 -0.50
CA ILE A 49 7.63 5.02 0.26
C ILE A 49 7.54 3.72 -0.54
N VAL A 50 7.49 2.58 0.16
CA VAL A 50 7.28 1.27 -0.46
C VAL A 50 6.34 0.41 0.38
N GLU A 51 5.51 -0.41 -0.27
CA GLU A 51 4.84 -1.52 0.40
C GLU A 51 5.74 -2.76 0.38
N MET A 52 6.05 -3.28 1.55
CA MET A 52 6.84 -4.48 1.73
C MET A 52 5.92 -5.72 1.64
N ASP A 53 5.77 -6.28 0.45
CA ASP A 53 4.86 -7.40 0.19
C ASP A 53 5.46 -8.77 0.57
N ASN A 54 6.80 -8.89 0.59
CA ASN A 54 7.47 -10.14 0.96
C ASN A 54 7.26 -10.55 2.43
N SER A 55 7.00 -9.60 3.33
CA SER A 55 6.65 -9.85 4.73
C SER A 55 5.33 -10.64 4.90
N PHE A 56 4.47 -10.62 3.89
CA PHE A 56 3.25 -11.43 3.86
C PHE A 56 3.53 -12.93 3.83
N TYR A 57 4.57 -13.36 3.15
CA TYR A 57 4.92 -14.79 2.99
C TYR A 57 5.75 -15.32 4.16
N ALA A 58 6.61 -14.49 4.72
CA ALA A 58 7.44 -14.83 5.87
C ALA A 58 7.81 -13.56 6.64
N THR A 59 7.73 -13.59 7.96
CA THR A 59 8.20 -12.49 8.82
C THR A 59 9.70 -12.33 8.63
N PRO A 60 10.19 -11.16 8.15
CA PRO A 60 11.63 -10.91 8.02
C PRO A 60 12.32 -10.92 9.39
N SER A 61 13.58 -11.30 9.45
CA SER A 61 14.34 -11.16 10.69
C SER A 61 14.67 -9.70 11.01
N PRO A 62 14.87 -9.34 12.30
CA PRO A 62 15.28 -7.99 12.69
C PRO A 62 16.52 -7.50 11.93
N GLU A 63 17.53 -8.34 11.75
CA GLU A 63 18.78 -7.99 11.03
C GLU A 63 18.50 -7.66 9.55
N ARG A 64 17.52 -8.32 8.95
CA ARG A 64 17.09 -8.00 7.58
C ARG A 64 16.40 -6.66 7.50
N MET A 65 15.55 -6.35 8.49
CA MET A 65 14.88 -5.05 8.60
C MET A 65 15.89 -3.91 8.82
N GLU A 66 16.91 -4.11 9.67
CA GLU A 66 18.03 -3.17 9.87
C GLU A 66 18.75 -2.89 8.57
N LYS A 67 19.09 -3.96 7.82
CA LYS A 67 19.76 -3.82 6.51
C LYS A 67 18.91 -3.01 5.52
N TRP A 68 17.61 -3.26 5.46
CA TRP A 68 16.71 -2.50 4.56
C TRP A 68 16.55 -1.04 5.02
N ALA A 69 16.42 -0.81 6.32
CA ALA A 69 16.41 0.55 6.86
C ALA A 69 17.69 1.33 6.50
N ALA A 70 18.85 0.69 6.61
CA ALA A 70 20.15 1.32 6.30
C ALA A 70 20.36 1.59 4.79
N GLN A 71 19.67 0.87 3.91
CA GLN A 71 19.76 1.05 2.45
C GLN A 71 18.92 2.20 1.90
N THR A 72 18.07 2.79 2.70
CA THR A 72 17.09 3.80 2.24
C THR A 72 17.37 5.16 2.86
N PRO A 73 16.94 6.29 2.22
CA PRO A 73 17.05 7.62 2.79
C PRO A 73 16.39 7.72 4.18
N GLU A 74 16.78 8.68 4.99
CA GLU A 74 16.25 8.88 6.35
C GLU A 74 14.74 9.10 6.37
N SER A 75 14.22 9.86 5.40
CA SER A 75 12.78 10.16 5.25
C SER A 75 11.96 9.04 4.60
N PHE A 76 12.59 7.92 4.23
CA PHE A 76 11.94 6.83 3.52
C PHE A 76 10.95 6.07 4.41
N GLY A 77 9.76 5.75 3.86
CA GLY A 77 8.70 5.04 4.56
C GLY A 77 8.48 3.61 4.07
N PHE A 78 8.20 2.70 5.02
CA PHE A 78 7.78 1.33 4.74
C PHE A 78 6.33 1.11 5.20
N VAL A 79 5.46 0.68 4.29
CA VAL A 79 4.19 0.04 4.61
C VAL A 79 4.44 -1.46 4.66
N VAL A 80 4.45 -2.06 5.85
CA VAL A 80 4.81 -3.47 6.03
C VAL A 80 3.54 -4.31 6.01
N LYS A 81 3.40 -5.20 5.04
CA LYS A 81 2.24 -6.08 4.95
C LYS A 81 2.29 -7.14 6.04
N ALA A 82 1.22 -7.28 6.81
CA ALA A 82 1.11 -8.26 7.88
C ALA A 82 1.28 -9.68 7.33
N TYR A 83 1.97 -10.55 8.10
CA TYR A 83 2.17 -11.94 7.73
C TYR A 83 0.83 -12.66 7.50
N GLN A 84 0.73 -13.48 6.46
CA GLN A 84 -0.50 -14.15 6.04
C GLN A 84 -1.22 -14.93 7.15
N GLY A 85 -0.49 -15.44 8.14
CA GLY A 85 -1.07 -16.12 9.30
C GLY A 85 -1.85 -15.19 10.22
N MET A 86 -1.47 -13.90 10.28
CA MET A 86 -2.13 -12.89 11.12
C MET A 86 -3.48 -12.44 10.55
N THR A 87 -3.70 -12.64 9.26
CA THR A 87 -4.89 -12.21 8.53
C THR A 87 -5.77 -13.35 8.04
N GLY A 88 -5.43 -14.60 8.38
CA GLY A 88 -6.23 -15.78 8.03
C GLY A 88 -6.08 -16.25 6.57
N HIS A 89 -5.05 -15.81 5.85
CA HIS A 89 -4.73 -16.31 4.51
C HIS A 89 -3.93 -17.61 4.52
N ALA A 90 -3.16 -17.87 5.60
CA ALA A 90 -2.30 -19.04 5.68
C ALA A 90 -3.10 -20.34 5.57
N ARG A 91 -2.65 -21.23 4.70
CA ARG A 91 -3.18 -22.59 4.56
C ARG A 91 -2.10 -23.58 5.00
N GLY A 92 -2.50 -24.54 5.83
CA GLY A 92 -1.57 -25.54 6.34
C GLY A 92 -1.01 -25.22 7.74
N LYS A 93 0.10 -25.88 8.10
CA LYS A 93 0.69 -25.76 9.45
C LYS A 93 1.43 -24.43 9.59
N SER A 94 1.09 -23.70 10.65
CA SER A 94 1.82 -22.48 11.03
C SER A 94 3.27 -22.81 11.45
N PRO A 95 4.27 -21.98 11.09
CA PRO A 95 5.62 -22.08 11.64
C PRO A 95 5.69 -21.64 13.10
N TYR A 96 4.63 -21.03 13.64
CA TYR A 96 4.53 -20.56 15.01
C TYR A 96 3.66 -21.50 15.84
N PRO A 97 3.97 -21.71 17.14
CA PRO A 97 3.20 -22.60 18.02
C PRO A 97 1.77 -22.08 18.24
N ASP A 98 1.59 -20.78 18.29
CA ASP A 98 0.30 -20.11 18.49
C ASP A 98 0.29 -18.70 17.89
N SER A 99 -0.89 -18.08 17.87
CA SER A 99 -1.08 -16.74 17.29
C SER A 99 -0.36 -15.66 18.09
N LYS A 100 -0.25 -15.75 19.41
CA LYS A 100 0.41 -14.74 20.25
C LYS A 100 1.91 -14.68 19.93
N THR A 101 2.56 -15.85 19.86
CA THR A 101 3.97 -15.96 19.45
C THR A 101 4.20 -15.43 18.03
N MET A 102 3.28 -15.70 17.11
CA MET A 102 3.33 -15.19 15.73
C MET A 102 3.29 -13.65 15.70
N PHE A 103 2.34 -13.04 16.41
CA PHE A 103 2.22 -11.59 16.50
C PHE A 103 3.45 -10.98 17.18
N GLN A 104 3.98 -11.59 18.22
CA GLN A 104 5.18 -11.12 18.90
C GLN A 104 6.40 -11.12 17.98
N ALA A 105 6.66 -12.21 17.26
CA ALA A 105 7.76 -12.28 16.30
C ALA A 105 7.63 -11.22 15.18
N PHE A 106 6.41 -10.98 14.69
CA PHE A 106 6.18 -9.92 13.71
C PHE A 106 6.42 -8.52 14.29
N ARG A 107 5.98 -8.28 15.54
CA ARG A 107 6.23 -7.00 16.23
C ARG A 107 7.73 -6.74 16.40
N GLU A 108 8.50 -7.75 16.85
CA GLU A 108 9.96 -7.64 17.01
C GLU A 108 10.64 -7.26 15.69
N SER A 109 10.20 -7.85 14.58
CA SER A 109 10.67 -7.51 13.24
C SER A 109 10.31 -6.07 12.83
N ALA A 110 9.04 -5.68 12.96
CA ALA A 110 8.55 -4.36 12.56
C ALA A 110 9.07 -3.23 13.47
N GLU A 111 9.40 -3.54 14.72
CA GLU A 111 9.93 -2.60 15.72
C GLU A 111 11.23 -1.95 15.25
N VAL A 112 12.07 -2.68 14.51
CA VAL A 112 13.31 -2.15 13.93
C VAL A 112 13.03 -0.95 13.03
N LEU A 113 12.06 -1.05 12.12
CA LEU A 113 11.66 0.06 11.26
C LEU A 113 11.00 1.19 12.04
N ARG A 114 10.24 0.86 13.10
CA ARG A 114 9.61 1.87 13.97
C ARG A 114 10.65 2.68 14.71
N GLN A 115 11.68 2.03 15.27
CA GLN A 115 12.79 2.70 15.97
C GLN A 115 13.65 3.54 15.02
N ALA A 116 13.81 3.09 13.76
CA ALA A 116 14.47 3.85 12.72
C ALA A 116 13.65 5.05 12.19
N GLY A 117 12.41 5.25 12.66
CA GLY A 117 11.50 6.29 12.16
C GLY A 117 10.98 6.04 10.74
N LYS A 118 11.10 4.78 10.22
CA LYS A 118 10.77 4.43 8.84
C LYS A 118 9.53 3.55 8.69
N LEU A 119 8.87 3.14 9.77
CA LEU A 119 7.62 2.42 9.71
C LEU A 119 6.45 3.38 9.47
N SER A 120 5.93 3.43 8.25
CA SER A 120 4.73 4.21 7.92
C SER A 120 3.48 3.54 8.49
N ALA A 121 3.23 2.27 8.16
CA ALA A 121 2.15 1.48 8.73
C ALA A 121 2.41 -0.02 8.62
N VAL A 122 1.70 -0.81 9.44
CA VAL A 122 1.52 -2.25 9.21
C VAL A 122 0.16 -2.44 8.52
N LEU A 123 0.17 -2.98 7.29
CA LEU A 123 -1.03 -3.19 6.48
C LEU A 123 -1.64 -4.56 6.76
N PHE A 124 -2.80 -4.57 7.39
CA PHE A 124 -3.65 -5.74 7.56
C PHE A 124 -4.67 -5.82 6.43
N GLN A 125 -4.31 -6.51 5.35
CA GLN A 125 -5.26 -6.86 4.29
C GLN A 125 -5.93 -8.18 4.66
N TYR A 126 -7.26 -8.16 4.87
CA TYR A 126 -8.03 -9.37 5.14
C TYR A 126 -8.56 -10.01 3.84
N PRO A 127 -8.76 -11.34 3.84
CA PRO A 127 -9.16 -12.08 2.63
C PRO A 127 -10.63 -11.84 2.23
N PRO A 128 -11.02 -12.21 0.98
CA PRO A 128 -12.39 -12.03 0.49
C PRO A 128 -13.48 -12.80 1.25
N TRP A 129 -13.12 -13.73 2.11
CA TRP A 129 -14.07 -14.47 2.98
C TRP A 129 -14.17 -13.88 4.39
N PHE A 130 -13.49 -12.77 4.66
CA PHE A 130 -13.56 -12.03 5.92
C PHE A 130 -14.67 -10.97 5.81
N ASP A 131 -15.91 -11.42 6.03
CA ASP A 131 -17.12 -10.62 5.94
C ASP A 131 -17.40 -9.80 7.21
N CYS A 132 -18.42 -8.92 7.16
CA CYS A 132 -18.80 -8.06 8.27
C CYS A 132 -19.64 -8.80 9.33
N GLU A 133 -19.08 -9.85 9.93
CA GLU A 133 -19.67 -10.56 11.05
C GLU A 133 -19.02 -10.18 12.38
N ARG A 134 -19.77 -10.31 13.48
CA ARG A 134 -19.28 -9.98 14.83
C ARG A 134 -17.97 -10.68 15.20
N LYS A 135 -17.82 -11.97 14.84
CA LYS A 135 -16.58 -12.73 15.07
C LYS A 135 -15.36 -12.08 14.43
N HIS A 136 -15.53 -11.45 13.27
CA HIS A 136 -14.46 -10.77 12.55
C HIS A 136 -14.14 -9.40 13.16
N VAL A 137 -15.15 -8.68 13.67
CA VAL A 137 -14.93 -7.46 14.46
C VAL A 137 -14.11 -7.77 15.72
N ASP A 138 -14.41 -8.89 16.42
CA ASP A 138 -13.64 -9.32 17.59
C ASP A 138 -12.18 -9.68 17.24
N ILE A 139 -11.93 -10.23 16.04
CA ILE A 139 -10.57 -10.45 15.52
C ILE A 139 -9.85 -9.11 15.30
N LEU A 140 -10.51 -8.11 14.71
CA LEU A 140 -9.92 -6.79 14.49
C LEU A 140 -9.53 -6.11 15.80
N ARG A 141 -10.39 -6.14 16.82
CA ARG A 141 -10.09 -5.60 18.15
C ARG A 141 -8.89 -6.29 18.80
N ARG A 142 -8.85 -7.62 18.76
CA ARG A 142 -7.71 -8.39 19.24
C ARG A 142 -6.42 -8.08 18.49
N THR A 143 -6.52 -7.89 17.18
CA THR A 143 -5.37 -7.46 16.35
C THR A 143 -4.85 -6.10 16.81
N ARG A 144 -5.74 -5.14 17.08
CA ARG A 144 -5.37 -3.83 17.62
C ARG A 144 -4.67 -3.94 18.97
N GLU A 145 -5.21 -4.77 19.88
CA GLU A 145 -4.61 -5.04 21.19
C GLU A 145 -3.20 -5.63 21.06
N TRP A 146 -3.05 -6.69 20.26
CA TRP A 146 -1.76 -7.36 20.09
C TRP A 146 -0.72 -6.53 19.33
N MET A 147 -1.16 -5.57 18.53
CA MET A 147 -0.32 -4.63 17.78
C MET A 147 -0.31 -3.22 18.41
N ALA A 148 -0.64 -3.10 19.68
CA ALA A 148 -0.64 -1.80 20.36
C ALA A 148 0.70 -1.07 20.21
N GLY A 149 0.64 0.25 19.92
CA GLY A 149 1.81 1.09 19.70
C GLY A 149 2.33 1.14 18.25
N PHE A 150 1.72 0.37 17.34
CA PHE A 150 2.04 0.41 15.90
C PHE A 150 0.97 1.18 15.11
N PRO A 151 1.34 1.96 14.07
CA PRO A 151 0.38 2.49 13.10
C PRO A 151 -0.16 1.34 12.26
N LEU A 152 -1.48 1.13 12.27
CA LEU A 152 -2.10 0.01 11.58
C LEU A 152 -3.03 0.50 10.48
N ALA A 153 -2.85 -0.01 9.26
CA ALA A 153 -3.77 0.16 8.14
C ALA A 153 -4.62 -1.10 7.95
N LEU A 154 -5.90 -0.90 7.63
CA LEU A 154 -6.88 -1.96 7.47
C LEU A 154 -7.46 -1.94 6.06
N GLU A 155 -7.32 -3.05 5.35
CA GLU A 155 -7.87 -3.27 4.04
C GLU A 155 -8.84 -4.45 4.05
N PHE A 156 -10.07 -4.19 3.63
CA PHE A 156 -11.08 -5.21 3.42
C PHE A 156 -11.12 -5.65 1.95
N ARG A 157 -11.53 -6.92 1.74
CA ARG A 157 -11.73 -7.53 0.42
C ARG A 157 -13.10 -8.17 0.29
N HIS A 158 -14.02 -7.86 1.19
CA HIS A 158 -15.41 -8.31 1.14
C HIS A 158 -16.34 -7.10 1.22
N GLN A 159 -17.24 -6.97 0.24
CA GLN A 159 -18.11 -5.78 0.11
C GLN A 159 -19.05 -5.53 1.30
N SER A 160 -19.36 -6.56 2.10
CA SER A 160 -20.29 -6.43 3.24
C SER A 160 -19.85 -5.37 4.27
N TRP A 161 -18.56 -5.06 4.36
CA TRP A 161 -18.05 -4.00 5.24
C TRP A 161 -18.51 -2.60 4.82
N PHE A 162 -18.82 -2.42 3.52
CA PHE A 162 -19.22 -1.11 2.97
C PHE A 162 -20.62 -1.14 2.33
N ALA A 163 -21.39 -2.22 2.51
CA ALA A 163 -22.73 -2.34 1.96
C ALA A 163 -23.76 -1.60 2.83
N GLY A 164 -24.59 -0.76 2.22
CA GLY A 164 -25.69 -0.05 2.89
C GLY A 164 -25.23 0.72 4.14
N GLU A 165 -25.93 0.53 5.24
CA GLU A 165 -25.61 1.16 6.54
C GLU A 165 -24.29 0.71 7.16
N MET A 166 -23.71 -0.40 6.71
CA MET A 166 -22.46 -0.90 7.27
C MET A 166 -21.28 -0.01 6.92
N ARG A 167 -21.35 0.75 5.81
CA ARG A 167 -20.30 1.70 5.45
C ARG A 167 -20.00 2.69 6.57
N GLU A 168 -21.00 3.37 7.08
CA GLU A 168 -20.84 4.36 8.15
C GLU A 168 -20.37 3.71 9.45
N LYS A 169 -20.95 2.56 9.81
CA LYS A 169 -20.56 1.80 11.00
C LYS A 169 -19.13 1.30 10.94
N THR A 170 -18.69 0.84 9.77
CA THR A 170 -17.29 0.39 9.55
C THR A 170 -16.31 1.54 9.68
N LEU A 171 -16.61 2.69 9.05
CA LEU A 171 -15.73 3.86 9.16
C LEU A 171 -15.66 4.40 10.60
N ALA A 172 -16.80 4.47 11.30
CA ALA A 172 -16.84 4.88 12.71
C ALA A 172 -16.03 3.90 13.59
N PHE A 173 -16.18 2.59 13.40
CA PHE A 173 -15.38 1.58 14.08
C PHE A 173 -13.87 1.77 13.82
N MET A 174 -13.49 2.03 12.56
CA MET A 174 -12.08 2.24 12.22
C MET A 174 -11.51 3.51 12.88
N GLN A 175 -12.31 4.58 12.97
CA GLN A 175 -11.94 5.81 13.68
C GLN A 175 -11.76 5.57 15.18
N GLU A 176 -12.73 4.92 15.82
CA GLU A 176 -12.71 4.62 17.27
C GLU A 176 -11.51 3.75 17.66
N GLU A 177 -11.22 2.73 16.86
CA GLU A 177 -10.12 1.80 17.10
C GLU A 177 -8.76 2.32 16.56
N GLY A 178 -8.73 3.48 15.87
CA GLY A 178 -7.52 4.11 15.37
C GLY A 178 -6.86 3.40 14.18
N TRP A 179 -7.66 2.70 13.33
CA TRP A 179 -7.20 2.14 12.08
C TRP A 179 -7.07 3.21 11.00
N ILE A 180 -6.02 3.11 10.17
CA ILE A 180 -5.93 3.83 8.90
C ILE A 180 -6.78 3.06 7.89
N HIS A 181 -7.84 3.68 7.35
CA HIS A 181 -8.60 3.09 6.26
C HIS A 181 -7.73 3.01 5.01
N THR A 182 -7.66 1.83 4.39
CA THR A 182 -7.02 1.65 3.09
C THR A 182 -8.06 1.83 2.00
N ILE A 183 -7.93 2.92 1.25
CA ILE A 183 -8.80 3.28 0.12
C ILE A 183 -8.34 2.48 -1.10
N CYS A 184 -9.16 1.56 -1.57
CA CYS A 184 -8.81 0.68 -2.69
C CYS A 184 -9.46 1.14 -3.99
N ASP A 185 -8.67 1.26 -5.06
CA ASP A 185 -9.17 1.31 -6.44
C ASP A 185 -9.00 -0.08 -7.06
N GLU A 186 -10.12 -0.75 -7.21
CA GLU A 186 -10.19 -2.11 -7.73
C GLU A 186 -11.45 -2.34 -8.55
N PRO A 187 -11.49 -3.34 -9.46
CA PRO A 187 -12.69 -3.62 -10.23
C PRO A 187 -13.85 -4.01 -9.32
N GLN A 188 -15.06 -3.55 -9.66
CA GLN A 188 -16.28 -3.96 -8.98
C GLN A 188 -16.72 -5.35 -9.50
N ALA A 189 -16.15 -6.40 -8.92
CA ALA A 189 -16.22 -7.77 -9.42
C ALA A 189 -16.90 -8.73 -8.41
N GLY A 190 -18.03 -8.32 -7.85
CA GLY A 190 -18.82 -9.12 -6.91
C GLY A 190 -18.36 -8.99 -5.45
N GLU A 191 -18.70 -9.97 -4.61
CA GLU A 191 -18.52 -9.91 -3.14
C GLU A 191 -17.07 -9.79 -2.70
N GLY A 192 -16.13 -10.27 -3.50
CA GLY A 192 -14.69 -10.25 -3.23
C GLY A 192 -13.99 -8.96 -3.64
N SER A 193 -14.73 -7.87 -3.87
CA SER A 193 -14.23 -6.53 -4.13
C SER A 193 -14.98 -5.50 -3.29
N VAL A 194 -14.33 -4.38 -2.98
CA VAL A 194 -14.92 -3.30 -2.19
C VAL A 194 -15.15 -2.06 -3.06
N PRO A 195 -16.18 -1.26 -2.76
CA PRO A 195 -16.40 0.00 -3.47
C PRO A 195 -15.30 1.00 -3.15
N LEU A 196 -15.07 1.96 -4.04
CA LEU A 196 -14.21 3.10 -3.76
C LEU A 196 -14.84 3.97 -2.64
N VAL A 197 -14.22 4.00 -1.48
CA VAL A 197 -14.64 4.79 -0.32
C VAL A 197 -13.58 5.84 -0.01
N LEU A 198 -13.78 7.07 -0.51
CA LEU A 198 -12.85 8.20 -0.35
C LEU A 198 -13.05 8.89 1.00
N GLU A 199 -12.83 8.14 2.09
CA GLU A 199 -12.95 8.63 3.46
C GLU A 199 -11.69 8.29 4.25
N ALA A 200 -11.16 9.29 4.96
CA ALA A 200 -10.08 9.09 5.92
C ALA A 200 -10.66 8.78 7.30
N THR A 201 -10.05 7.85 8.01
CA THR A 201 -10.40 7.48 9.40
C THR A 201 -9.41 8.02 10.42
N ARG A 202 -8.37 8.74 9.96
CA ARG A 202 -7.39 9.45 10.79
C ARG A 202 -7.12 10.81 10.16
N GLU A 203 -6.74 11.79 10.98
CA GLU A 203 -6.41 13.14 10.53
C GLU A 203 -4.94 13.29 10.09
N ASP A 204 -4.08 12.37 10.52
CA ASP A 204 -2.65 12.41 10.17
C ASP A 204 -2.38 11.88 8.77
N VAL A 205 -3.11 10.82 8.33
CA VAL A 205 -2.81 10.16 7.06
C VAL A 205 -4.02 9.46 6.44
N SER A 206 -4.05 9.44 5.11
CA SER A 206 -4.84 8.52 4.30
C SER A 206 -3.91 7.61 3.48
N LEU A 207 -4.30 6.33 3.32
CA LEU A 207 -3.59 5.35 2.52
C LEU A 207 -4.46 4.92 1.33
N VAL A 208 -3.94 5.08 0.13
CA VAL A 208 -4.57 4.67 -1.14
C VAL A 208 -3.79 3.52 -1.74
N ARG A 209 -4.49 2.49 -2.23
CA ARG A 209 -3.89 1.39 -2.99
C ARG A 209 -4.58 1.22 -4.34
N LEU A 210 -3.80 1.38 -5.40
CA LEU A 210 -4.24 1.34 -6.79
C LEU A 210 -3.97 -0.06 -7.37
N HIS A 211 -5.01 -0.91 -7.38
CA HIS A 211 -4.91 -2.32 -7.82
C HIS A 211 -5.14 -2.49 -9.32
N GLY A 212 -5.55 -1.42 -10.00
CA GLY A 212 -6.03 -1.48 -11.37
C GLY A 212 -7.51 -1.85 -11.45
N ARG A 213 -8.11 -1.61 -12.63
CA ARG A 213 -9.56 -1.78 -12.88
C ARG A 213 -9.85 -2.93 -13.85
N ASN A 214 -8.99 -3.97 -13.90
CA ASN A 214 -9.14 -5.13 -14.78
C ASN A 214 -10.17 -6.13 -14.24
N ALA A 215 -11.44 -5.94 -14.58
CA ALA A 215 -12.53 -6.83 -14.14
C ALA A 215 -12.37 -8.28 -14.66
N ALA A 216 -11.87 -8.47 -15.88
CA ALA A 216 -11.66 -9.80 -16.45
C ALA A 216 -10.59 -10.59 -15.67
N GLY A 217 -9.50 -9.93 -15.28
CA GLY A 217 -8.44 -10.52 -14.46
C GLY A 217 -8.90 -10.87 -13.04
N TRP A 218 -9.85 -10.10 -12.51
CA TRP A 218 -10.39 -10.32 -11.16
C TRP A 218 -11.22 -11.60 -11.04
N HIS A 219 -11.94 -11.98 -12.10
CA HIS A 219 -12.72 -13.23 -12.17
C HIS A 219 -11.89 -14.47 -12.49
N SER A 220 -10.62 -14.33 -12.81
CA SER A 220 -9.73 -15.45 -13.21
C SER A 220 -9.20 -16.27 -12.03
N SER A 221 -9.75 -16.12 -10.82
CA SER A 221 -9.36 -16.89 -9.64
C SER A 221 -9.50 -18.38 -9.89
N GLY A 222 -8.37 -19.12 -9.77
CA GLY A 222 -8.30 -20.57 -10.03
C GLY A 222 -7.53 -20.95 -11.30
N GLN A 223 -7.17 -20.01 -12.17
CA GLN A 223 -6.24 -20.25 -13.26
C GLN A 223 -4.78 -20.21 -12.78
N PRO A 224 -3.85 -20.96 -13.38
CA PRO A 224 -2.45 -21.01 -12.93
C PRO A 224 -1.76 -19.62 -12.88
N ASN A 225 -2.10 -18.72 -13.81
CA ASN A 225 -1.52 -17.39 -13.95
C ASN A 225 -2.43 -16.26 -13.43
N TRP A 226 -3.44 -16.57 -12.60
CA TRP A 226 -4.43 -15.57 -12.13
C TRP A 226 -3.82 -14.33 -11.48
N ARG A 227 -2.68 -14.47 -10.80
CA ARG A 227 -1.98 -13.35 -10.16
C ARG A 227 -1.40 -12.38 -11.17
N GLU A 228 -0.83 -12.90 -12.26
CA GLU A 228 -0.24 -12.11 -13.35
C GLU A 228 -1.31 -11.31 -14.11
N VAL A 229 -2.50 -11.89 -14.26
CA VAL A 229 -3.60 -11.25 -14.99
C VAL A 229 -4.38 -10.28 -14.11
N ARG A 230 -4.53 -10.57 -12.82
CA ARG A 230 -5.36 -9.79 -11.88
C ARG A 230 -4.93 -8.32 -11.79
N TYR A 231 -3.63 -8.07 -11.72
CA TYR A 231 -3.05 -6.74 -11.56
C TYR A 231 -2.47 -6.18 -12.86
N LEU A 232 -2.83 -6.80 -13.99
CA LEU A 232 -2.46 -6.32 -15.32
C LEU A 232 -3.38 -5.17 -15.71
N TYR A 233 -2.95 -3.96 -15.44
CA TYR A 233 -3.70 -2.76 -15.72
C TYR A 233 -2.77 -1.55 -15.85
N ARG A 234 -3.00 -0.74 -16.88
CA ARG A 234 -2.37 0.56 -17.05
C ARG A 234 -3.41 1.65 -16.85
N TYR A 235 -3.22 2.48 -15.85
CA TYR A 235 -4.05 3.65 -15.66
C TYR A 235 -3.87 4.62 -16.81
N SER A 236 -4.98 5.09 -17.37
CA SER A 236 -5.00 6.12 -18.40
C SER A 236 -4.71 7.49 -17.81
N ASP A 237 -4.31 8.44 -18.66
CA ASP A 237 -4.08 9.84 -18.26
C ASP A 237 -5.30 10.47 -17.57
N LYS A 238 -6.52 10.16 -18.06
CA LYS A 238 -7.78 10.61 -17.46
C LYS A 238 -8.00 10.04 -16.04
N GLU A 239 -7.69 8.78 -15.83
CA GLU A 239 -7.83 8.14 -14.50
C GLU A 239 -6.80 8.67 -13.51
N LEU A 240 -5.59 8.99 -13.97
CA LEU A 240 -4.58 9.63 -13.13
C LEU A 240 -4.96 11.08 -12.79
N GLU A 241 -5.63 11.81 -13.68
CA GLU A 241 -6.19 13.13 -13.37
C GLU A 241 -7.34 13.04 -12.36
N GLU A 242 -8.22 12.05 -12.49
CA GLU A 242 -9.25 11.72 -11.47
C GLU A 242 -8.61 11.45 -10.11
N TRP A 243 -7.52 10.69 -10.07
CA TRP A 243 -6.80 10.40 -8.82
C TRP A 243 -6.12 11.62 -8.22
N LYS A 244 -5.59 12.54 -9.02
CA LYS A 244 -5.08 13.82 -8.54
C LYS A 244 -6.18 14.61 -7.81
N GLU A 245 -7.41 14.67 -8.35
CA GLU A 245 -8.55 15.32 -7.69
C GLU A 245 -8.93 14.61 -6.38
N HIS A 246 -8.93 13.27 -6.38
CA HIS A 246 -9.23 12.47 -5.18
C HIS A 246 -8.20 12.71 -4.07
N ILE A 247 -6.92 12.75 -4.41
CA ILE A 247 -5.84 13.09 -3.48
C ILE A 247 -6.03 14.50 -2.90
N GLY A 248 -6.40 15.48 -3.73
CA GLY A 248 -6.72 16.83 -3.27
C GLY A 248 -7.81 16.82 -2.19
N LYS A 249 -8.92 16.12 -2.42
CA LYS A 249 -10.01 15.96 -1.45
C LYS A 249 -9.59 15.24 -0.17
N LEU A 250 -8.70 14.25 -0.25
CA LEU A 250 -8.16 13.56 0.92
C LEU A 250 -7.26 14.50 1.74
N LEU A 251 -6.44 15.32 1.09
CA LEU A 251 -5.58 16.30 1.74
C LEU A 251 -6.34 17.44 2.44
N GLU A 252 -7.61 17.66 2.13
CA GLU A 252 -8.48 18.54 2.92
C GLU A 252 -8.80 17.97 4.31
N LYS A 253 -8.71 16.63 4.46
CA LYS A 253 -9.08 15.90 5.67
C LYS A 253 -7.88 15.31 6.42
N THR A 254 -6.72 15.17 5.77
CA THR A 254 -5.53 14.53 6.34
C THR A 254 -4.27 15.34 6.08
N ARG A 255 -3.27 15.19 6.97
CA ARG A 255 -1.97 15.86 6.81
C ARG A 255 -1.16 15.29 5.67
N GLU A 256 -1.17 13.98 5.48
CA GLU A 256 -0.46 13.27 4.42
C GLU A 256 -1.39 12.34 3.66
N CYS A 257 -1.05 12.07 2.39
CA CYS A 257 -1.69 11.04 1.58
C CYS A 257 -0.60 10.11 1.02
N TRP A 258 -0.67 8.82 1.34
CA TRP A 258 0.22 7.80 0.78
C TRP A 258 -0.51 7.04 -0.31
N VAL A 259 0.13 6.89 -1.47
CA VAL A 259 -0.43 6.22 -2.64
C VAL A 259 0.49 5.08 -3.06
N ILE A 260 -0.01 3.86 -3.04
CA ILE A 260 0.74 2.65 -3.42
C ILE A 260 0.14 2.08 -4.70
N PHE A 261 0.92 2.06 -5.77
CA PHE A 261 0.56 1.38 -7.00
C PHE A 261 0.84 -0.12 -6.88
N ASN A 262 -0.21 -0.92 -7.10
CA ASN A 262 -0.16 -2.39 -7.05
C ASN A 262 -0.61 -3.03 -8.38
N ASN A 263 -0.60 -2.26 -9.48
CA ASN A 263 -0.94 -2.70 -10.84
C ASN A 263 0.32 -3.14 -11.62
N ASN A 264 1.16 -3.96 -11.02
CA ASN A 264 2.52 -4.23 -11.51
C ASN A 264 2.70 -5.50 -12.35
N SER A 265 1.61 -6.24 -12.69
CA SER A 265 1.72 -7.47 -13.49
C SER A 265 2.28 -7.25 -14.90
N GLY A 266 2.13 -6.06 -15.48
CA GLY A 266 2.67 -5.68 -16.80
C GLY A 266 3.84 -4.70 -16.75
N GLY A 267 4.37 -4.37 -15.55
CA GLY A 267 5.40 -3.34 -15.40
C GLY A 267 4.87 -1.90 -15.38
N ASP A 268 3.55 -1.70 -15.48
CA ASP A 268 2.92 -0.37 -15.63
C ASP A 268 2.92 0.47 -14.34
N ALA A 269 3.13 -0.15 -13.17
CA ALA A 269 3.00 0.54 -11.88
C ALA A 269 3.99 1.70 -11.72
N ALA A 270 5.26 1.51 -12.10
CA ALA A 270 6.29 2.53 -11.99
C ALA A 270 6.01 3.73 -12.91
N ASP A 271 5.65 3.48 -14.16
CA ASP A 271 5.29 4.52 -15.12
C ASP A 271 4.07 5.33 -14.65
N ASN A 272 3.00 4.65 -14.21
CA ASN A 272 1.81 5.32 -13.68
C ASN A 272 2.11 6.14 -12.42
N ALA A 273 2.96 5.63 -11.53
CA ALA A 273 3.39 6.36 -10.34
C ALA A 273 4.14 7.66 -10.71
N ILE A 274 5.09 7.59 -11.65
CA ILE A 274 5.83 8.75 -12.13
C ILE A 274 4.89 9.76 -12.82
N GLN A 275 3.96 9.30 -13.67
CA GLN A 275 2.95 10.16 -14.30
C GLN A 275 2.07 10.88 -13.27
N LEU A 276 1.65 10.19 -12.20
CA LEU A 276 0.87 10.82 -11.13
C LEU A 276 1.71 11.82 -10.34
N MET A 277 2.99 11.52 -10.07
CA MET A 277 3.93 12.48 -9.46
C MET A 277 4.03 13.76 -10.29
N ASP A 278 4.18 13.64 -11.61
CA ASP A 278 4.22 14.79 -12.54
C ASP A 278 2.95 15.64 -12.47
N LYS A 279 1.78 14.99 -12.54
CA LYS A 279 0.47 15.66 -12.43
C LYS A 279 0.28 16.41 -11.12
N LEU A 280 0.87 15.93 -10.04
CA LEU A 280 0.85 16.56 -8.71
C LEU A 280 1.92 17.65 -8.53
N GLY A 281 2.80 17.85 -9.53
CA GLY A 281 3.90 18.80 -9.45
C GLY A 281 5.00 18.37 -8.48
N MET A 282 5.13 17.07 -8.22
CA MET A 282 6.20 16.52 -7.38
C MET A 282 7.53 16.52 -8.16
N LYS A 283 8.65 16.63 -7.44
CA LYS A 283 9.97 16.50 -8.05
C LYS A 283 10.18 15.06 -8.49
N ILE A 284 10.32 14.87 -9.80
CA ILE A 284 10.66 13.57 -10.38
C ILE A 284 12.20 13.48 -10.43
N PRO A 285 12.81 12.41 -9.88
CA PRO A 285 14.24 12.18 -10.04
C PRO A 285 14.60 12.00 -11.52
N GLU A 286 15.76 12.51 -11.92
CA GLU A 286 16.27 12.26 -13.26
C GLU A 286 16.41 10.76 -13.48
N LYS A 287 15.93 10.26 -14.63
CA LYS A 287 16.14 8.85 -15.00
C LYS A 287 17.63 8.55 -15.01
N PRO A 288 18.07 7.39 -14.50
CA PRO A 288 19.47 6.99 -14.64
C PRO A 288 19.89 7.08 -16.12
N PRO A 289 21.09 7.61 -16.43
CA PRO A 289 21.57 7.69 -17.80
C PRO A 289 21.74 6.27 -18.34
N GLY A 290 20.80 5.80 -19.20
CA GLY A 290 20.88 4.43 -19.75
C GLY A 290 19.70 3.99 -20.60
N GLN A 291 18.54 4.62 -20.51
CA GLN A 291 17.42 4.34 -21.41
C GLN A 291 17.22 5.46 -22.44
N LEU A 292 18.12 5.50 -23.43
CA LEU A 292 17.74 6.04 -24.75
C LEU A 292 16.68 5.09 -25.30
N SER A 293 15.43 5.56 -25.47
CA SER A 293 14.40 4.82 -26.19
C SER A 293 14.98 4.53 -27.58
N LEU A 294 15.07 3.23 -27.93
CA LEU A 294 15.48 2.80 -29.26
C LEU A 294 14.42 3.11 -30.35
N PHE A 295 13.34 3.75 -29.95
CA PHE A 295 12.30 4.28 -30.85
C PHE A 295 12.34 5.80 -30.71
N GLY A 296 13.24 6.40 -31.50
CA GLY A 296 13.16 7.82 -31.80
C GLY A 296 11.76 8.14 -32.33
N GLU A 297 11.22 9.29 -31.92
CA GLU A 297 10.06 9.89 -32.51
C GLU A 297 10.26 9.88 -34.05
N GLY A 298 9.67 8.90 -34.71
CA GLY A 298 9.55 8.87 -36.15
C GLY A 298 8.41 9.80 -36.51
N GLU A 299 8.77 10.96 -37.07
CA GLU A 299 7.89 11.76 -37.92
C GLU A 299 7.14 10.86 -38.90
N LEU A 300 5.79 10.93 -38.85
CA LEU A 300 4.92 11.01 -40.03
C LEU A 300 3.54 11.51 -39.60
#